data_5a6f42467e3c773edae0e68618b76aad
#
_entry.id   5a6f42467e3c773edae0e68618b76aad
#
_cell.length_a   1.000
_cell.length_b   1.000
_cell.length_c   1.000
_cell.angle_alpha   90.00
_cell.angle_beta   90.00
_cell.angle_gamma   90.00
#
_symmetry.space_group_name_H-M   'P 1'
#
loop_
_entity.id
_entity.type
_entity.pdbx_description
1 polymer ?
#
loop_
_entity_poly.entity_id
_entity_poly.type
_entity_poly.pdbx_seq_one_letter_code
_entity_poly.pdbx_strand_id
1 'polypeptide(L)'
;MTMTRREMCLLLPAAMLPVAGAALAEASEPDDSLPSASYAFEKLPVHTAPSGVQTRAIFKGKLATGESIETHATTLPPGVMPHPPHHHVHSEMFFMREGTLELTVNGKTYPLGPGGIGFVRSNEEHGVKNVGTTAANYFVVAVGPTAG
;
A
#
# COMPACT_ATOMS: atom_id res chain seq x y z
N MET A 1 -71.60 -28.11 51.61
CA MET A 1 -71.22 -29.34 50.99
C MET A 1 -70.39 -29.01 49.74
N THR A 2 -69.13 -29.19 49.80
CA THR A 2 -68.11 -28.68 48.90
C THR A 2 -68.03 -29.52 47.62
N MET A 3 -68.14 -28.86 46.47
CA MET A 3 -67.77 -29.46 45.19
C MET A 3 -66.41 -28.96 44.78
N THR A 4 -65.51 -29.90 44.65
CA THR A 4 -64.12 -29.74 44.21
C THR A 4 -64.04 -29.52 42.71
N ARG A 5 -63.18 -28.58 42.35
CA ARG A 5 -62.78 -28.32 40.98
C ARG A 5 -61.88 -29.44 40.50
N ARG A 6 -62.23 -30.10 39.41
CA ARG A 6 -61.33 -30.89 38.56
C ARG A 6 -61.51 -30.41 37.12
N GLU A 7 -60.71 -29.53 36.69
CA GLU A 7 -59.64 -29.69 35.75
C GLU A 7 -60.02 -30.35 34.45
N MET A 8 -60.29 -29.53 33.49
CA MET A 8 -60.26 -29.90 32.08
C MET A 8 -59.04 -29.22 31.44
N CYS A 9 -57.92 -29.93 31.44
CA CYS A 9 -56.76 -29.57 30.65
C CYS A 9 -57.05 -29.82 29.17
N LEU A 10 -57.35 -28.80 28.43
CA LEU A 10 -57.33 -28.83 26.97
C LEU A 10 -55.89 -28.70 26.53
N LEU A 11 -55.31 -29.80 26.06
CA LEU A 11 -54.06 -29.88 25.36
C LEU A 11 -54.23 -29.26 23.96
N LEU A 12 -53.74 -28.04 23.79
CA LEU A 12 -53.51 -27.47 22.45
C LEU A 12 -52.17 -27.97 21.94
N PRO A 13 -52.08 -28.52 20.74
CA PRO A 13 -50.77 -28.84 20.14
C PRO A 13 -50.08 -27.54 19.73
N ALA A 14 -48.93 -27.27 20.31
CA ALA A 14 -48.04 -26.22 19.86
C ALA A 14 -47.52 -26.57 18.47
N ALA A 15 -48.03 -25.93 17.44
CA ALA A 15 -47.47 -25.99 16.12
C ALA A 15 -46.14 -25.21 16.15
N MET A 16 -45.02 -25.93 16.18
CA MET A 16 -43.69 -25.34 15.93
C MET A 16 -43.61 -24.98 14.44
N LEU A 17 -43.74 -23.72 14.13
CA LEU A 17 -43.34 -23.17 12.84
C LEU A 17 -41.82 -23.17 12.76
N PRO A 18 -41.19 -23.72 11.70
CA PRO A 18 -39.77 -23.56 11.50
C PRO A 18 -39.50 -22.08 11.20
N VAL A 19 -38.78 -21.40 12.09
CA VAL A 19 -38.19 -20.12 11.79
C VAL A 19 -37.09 -20.41 10.76
N ALA A 20 -37.43 -20.21 9.50
CA ALA A 20 -36.42 -20.17 8.45
C ALA A 20 -35.55 -18.93 8.72
N GLY A 21 -34.43 -19.16 9.38
CA GLY A 21 -33.36 -18.15 9.50
C GLY A 21 -32.86 -17.88 8.08
N ALA A 22 -33.36 -16.83 7.46
CA ALA A 22 -32.70 -16.24 6.30
C ALA A 22 -31.35 -15.72 6.78
N ALA A 23 -30.29 -16.48 6.55
CA ALA A 23 -28.94 -15.97 6.61
C ALA A 23 -28.88 -14.84 5.56
N LEU A 24 -28.90 -13.59 6.04
CA LEU A 24 -28.54 -12.47 5.22
C LEU A 24 -27.09 -12.73 4.84
N ALA A 25 -26.83 -13.14 3.60
CA ALA A 25 -25.52 -13.09 3.02
C ALA A 25 -25.15 -11.61 3.02
N GLU A 26 -24.25 -11.21 3.92
CA GLU A 26 -23.61 -9.89 3.83
C GLU A 26 -22.98 -9.85 2.44
N ALA A 27 -23.50 -8.98 1.59
CA ALA A 27 -22.87 -8.67 0.33
C ALA A 27 -21.50 -8.07 0.69
N SER A 28 -20.44 -8.83 0.48
CA SER A 28 -19.10 -8.30 0.63
C SER A 28 -18.96 -7.13 -0.32
N GLU A 29 -18.53 -5.96 0.21
CA GLU A 29 -18.17 -4.82 -0.62
C GLU A 29 -17.21 -5.28 -1.72
N PRO A 30 -17.33 -4.74 -2.94
CA PRO A 30 -16.44 -5.12 -4.02
C PRO A 30 -15.00 -4.84 -3.60
N ASP A 31 -14.14 -5.84 -3.75
CA ASP A 31 -12.71 -5.71 -3.49
C ASP A 31 -12.10 -4.76 -4.53
N ASP A 32 -11.80 -3.53 -4.13
CA ASP A 32 -11.14 -2.49 -4.95
C ASP A 32 -9.61 -2.53 -4.83
N SER A 33 -9.06 -3.58 -4.21
CA SER A 33 -7.63 -3.74 -4.04
C SER A 33 -6.91 -4.09 -5.35
N LEU A 34 -5.61 -3.82 -5.37
CA LEU A 34 -4.76 -4.17 -6.50
C LEU A 34 -4.74 -5.69 -6.72
N PRO A 35 -4.99 -6.16 -7.95
CA PRO A 35 -4.85 -7.56 -8.28
C PRO A 35 -3.39 -7.99 -8.33
N SER A 36 -3.13 -9.28 -8.11
CA SER A 36 -1.82 -9.86 -8.35
C SER A 36 -1.45 -9.75 -9.83
N ALA A 37 -0.28 -9.17 -10.13
CA ALA A 37 0.19 -8.96 -11.50
C ALA A 37 1.72 -8.97 -11.58
N SER A 38 2.26 -9.13 -12.80
CA SER A 38 3.66 -8.89 -13.12
C SER A 38 3.78 -7.73 -14.11
N TYR A 39 4.83 -6.93 -13.96
CA TYR A 39 5.07 -5.74 -14.76
C TYR A 39 6.41 -5.88 -15.48
N ALA A 40 6.39 -6.02 -16.80
CA ALA A 40 7.60 -6.08 -17.61
C ALA A 40 8.22 -4.67 -17.70
N PHE A 41 9.40 -4.49 -17.12
CA PHE A 41 10.07 -3.20 -16.99
C PHE A 41 10.21 -2.46 -18.33
N GLU A 42 10.53 -3.16 -19.39
CA GLU A 42 10.74 -2.61 -20.73
C GLU A 42 9.45 -2.09 -21.39
N LYS A 43 8.30 -2.52 -20.89
CA LYS A 43 6.97 -2.10 -21.38
C LYS A 43 6.41 -0.92 -20.63
N LEU A 44 7.01 -0.53 -19.50
CA LEU A 44 6.53 0.59 -18.70
C LEU A 44 6.84 1.91 -19.41
N PRO A 45 5.89 2.84 -19.52
CA PRO A 45 6.10 4.14 -20.13
C PRO A 45 7.15 4.94 -19.34
N VAL A 46 8.02 5.62 -20.06
CA VAL A 46 9.05 6.49 -19.49
C VAL A 46 8.57 7.92 -19.50
N HIS A 47 8.63 8.58 -18.36
CA HIS A 47 8.55 10.03 -18.26
C HIS A 47 9.96 10.58 -18.03
N THR A 48 10.39 11.55 -18.86
CA THR A 48 11.69 12.21 -18.71
C THR A 48 11.52 13.67 -18.34
N ALA A 49 12.04 14.05 -17.20
CA ALA A 49 12.05 15.45 -16.74
C ALA A 49 13.16 16.27 -17.44
N PRO A 50 13.08 17.62 -17.46
CA PRO A 50 14.12 18.48 -18.03
C PRO A 50 15.52 18.29 -17.40
N SER A 51 15.58 17.83 -16.15
CA SER A 51 16.81 17.46 -15.45
C SER A 51 17.48 16.18 -15.95
N GLY A 52 16.84 15.45 -16.89
CA GLY A 52 17.27 14.14 -17.34
C GLY A 52 16.84 12.98 -16.44
N VAL A 53 16.15 13.24 -15.35
CA VAL A 53 15.55 12.20 -14.49
C VAL A 53 14.49 11.45 -15.28
N GLN A 54 14.58 10.12 -15.29
CA GLN A 54 13.57 9.27 -15.90
C GLN A 54 12.81 8.50 -14.84
N THR A 55 11.50 8.48 -14.93
CA THR A 55 10.63 7.70 -14.05
C THR A 55 9.74 6.76 -14.86
N ARG A 56 9.42 5.62 -14.27
CA ARG A 56 8.48 4.63 -14.79
C ARG A 56 7.52 4.27 -13.68
N ALA A 57 6.28 4.72 -13.76
CA ALA A 57 5.24 4.26 -12.85
C ALA A 57 5.01 2.76 -13.08
N ILE A 58 4.90 1.99 -12.00
CA ILE A 58 4.69 0.54 -12.08
C ILE A 58 3.26 0.22 -11.69
N PHE A 59 2.87 0.53 -10.47
CA PHE A 59 1.48 0.44 -10.01
C PHE A 59 1.21 1.41 -8.87
N LYS A 60 -0.06 1.73 -8.71
CA LYS A 60 -0.59 2.53 -7.60
C LYS A 60 -2.00 2.07 -7.29
N GLY A 61 -2.33 1.93 -6.02
CA GLY A 61 -3.66 1.53 -5.57
C GLY A 61 -3.70 1.18 -4.10
N LYS A 62 -4.63 0.31 -3.71
CA LYS A 62 -4.77 -0.19 -2.34
C LYS A 62 -4.34 -1.64 -2.24
N LEU A 63 -3.77 -2.01 -1.11
CA LEU A 63 -3.59 -3.39 -0.70
C LEU A 63 -4.92 -3.96 -0.18
N ALA A 64 -5.08 -5.27 -0.19
CA ALA A 64 -6.26 -5.93 0.39
C ALA A 64 -6.43 -5.65 1.90
N THR A 65 -5.37 -5.21 2.57
CA THR A 65 -5.35 -4.78 3.98
C THR A 65 -5.72 -3.30 4.17
N GLY A 66 -5.95 -2.56 3.07
CA GLY A 66 -6.48 -1.20 3.06
C GLY A 66 -5.46 -0.08 2.90
N GLU A 67 -4.15 -0.35 3.04
CA GLU A 67 -3.12 0.67 2.86
C GLU A 67 -2.97 1.06 1.39
N SER A 68 -2.65 2.32 1.15
CA SER A 68 -2.20 2.78 -0.16
C SER A 68 -0.78 2.30 -0.43
N ILE A 69 -0.53 1.90 -1.67
CA ILE A 69 0.80 1.58 -2.17
C ILE A 69 1.02 2.24 -3.52
N GLU A 70 2.22 2.76 -3.73
CA GLU A 70 2.70 3.25 -5.02
C GLU A 70 4.12 2.73 -5.26
N THR A 71 4.39 2.32 -6.48
CA THR A 71 5.71 1.82 -6.87
C THR A 71 6.11 2.42 -8.21
N HIS A 72 7.34 2.90 -8.28
CA HIS A 72 7.94 3.36 -9.52
C HIS A 72 9.44 3.03 -9.57
N ALA A 73 10.00 3.07 -10.76
CA ALA A 73 11.45 3.00 -10.97
C ALA A 73 11.97 4.36 -11.40
N THR A 74 13.19 4.70 -10.96
CA THR A 74 13.88 5.94 -11.30
C THR A 74 15.27 5.66 -11.84
N THR A 75 15.61 6.36 -12.92
CA THR A 75 16.99 6.52 -13.43
C THR A 75 17.42 7.97 -13.15
N LEU A 76 18.43 8.14 -12.33
CA LEU A 76 18.89 9.43 -11.85
C LEU A 76 20.29 9.74 -12.39
N PRO A 77 20.47 10.81 -13.20
CA PRO A 77 21.79 11.21 -13.69
C PRO A 77 22.77 11.53 -12.58
N PRO A 78 24.11 11.48 -12.82
CA PRO A 78 25.11 11.87 -11.86
C PRO A 78 24.93 13.29 -11.34
N GLY A 79 25.08 13.50 -10.03
CA GLY A 79 24.98 14.80 -9.37
C GLY A 79 23.55 15.33 -9.18
N VAL A 80 22.54 14.67 -9.73
CA VAL A 80 21.15 15.14 -9.73
C VAL A 80 20.39 14.64 -8.51
N MET A 81 19.43 15.45 -8.05
CA MET A 81 18.34 15.10 -7.13
C MET A 81 17.03 15.10 -7.93
N PRO A 82 16.13 14.15 -7.75
CA PRO A 82 14.85 14.12 -8.49
C PRO A 82 13.93 15.31 -8.12
N HIS A 83 13.98 15.73 -6.87
CA HIS A 83 13.26 16.86 -6.29
C HIS A 83 13.97 17.32 -5.02
N PRO A 84 13.68 18.53 -4.48
CA PRO A 84 14.16 18.97 -3.17
C PRO A 84 13.71 18.03 -2.05
N PRO A 85 14.42 17.99 -0.90
CA PRO A 85 13.98 17.26 0.28
C PRO A 85 12.55 17.64 0.66
N HIS A 86 11.78 16.65 1.09
CA HIS A 86 10.37 16.78 1.45
C HIS A 86 9.96 15.71 2.46
N HIS A 87 8.73 15.76 2.93
CA HIS A 87 8.13 14.74 3.78
C HIS A 87 6.70 14.44 3.32
N HIS A 88 6.21 13.27 3.67
CA HIS A 88 4.84 12.84 3.39
C HIS A 88 4.40 11.73 4.37
N VAL A 89 3.09 11.45 4.39
CA VAL A 89 2.50 10.48 5.34
C VAL A 89 2.85 9.02 5.04
N HIS A 90 3.34 8.71 3.85
CA HIS A 90 3.79 7.36 3.50
C HIS A 90 5.16 7.07 4.10
N SER A 91 5.42 5.80 4.40
CA SER A 91 6.80 5.32 4.53
C SER A 91 7.33 4.96 3.15
N GLU A 92 8.61 5.20 2.90
CA GLU A 92 9.25 4.88 1.62
C GLU A 92 10.40 3.90 1.77
N MET A 93 10.56 3.07 0.74
CA MET A 93 11.69 2.18 0.58
C MET A 93 12.34 2.40 -0.77
N PHE A 94 13.67 2.49 -0.77
CA PHE A 94 14.50 2.63 -1.95
C PHE A 94 15.29 1.34 -2.16
N PHE A 95 15.06 0.65 -3.26
CA PHE A 95 15.77 -0.59 -3.60
C PHE A 95 16.77 -0.31 -4.70
N MET A 96 18.05 -0.29 -4.35
CA MET A 96 19.12 0.03 -5.30
C MET A 96 19.41 -1.12 -6.25
N ARG A 97 19.37 -0.84 -7.53
CA ARG A 97 19.78 -1.75 -8.59
C ARG A 97 21.20 -1.47 -9.05
N GLU A 98 21.50 -0.22 -9.38
CA GLU A 98 22.79 0.19 -9.97
C GLU A 98 23.14 1.61 -9.53
N GLY A 99 24.44 1.96 -9.54
CA GLY A 99 24.92 3.29 -9.20
C GLY A 99 25.04 3.52 -7.69
N THR A 100 25.18 4.78 -7.29
CA THR A 100 25.39 5.15 -5.89
C THR A 100 24.52 6.34 -5.53
N LEU A 101 23.65 6.17 -4.55
CA LEU A 101 22.86 7.24 -3.96
C LEU A 101 23.40 7.62 -2.58
N GLU A 102 23.12 8.85 -2.22
CA GLU A 102 23.13 9.35 -0.86
C GLU A 102 21.68 9.62 -0.47
N LEU A 103 21.19 8.90 0.54
CA LEU A 103 19.88 9.11 1.15
C LEU A 103 20.07 10.01 2.37
N THR A 104 19.45 11.18 2.39
CA THR A 104 19.43 12.06 3.56
C THR A 104 18.08 11.96 4.25
N VAL A 105 18.07 11.71 5.56
CA VAL A 105 16.86 11.67 6.39
C VAL A 105 17.09 12.55 7.62
N ASN A 106 16.25 13.56 7.83
CA ASN A 106 16.38 14.54 8.93
C ASN A 106 17.80 15.10 9.08
N GLY A 107 18.45 15.41 7.94
CA GLY A 107 19.82 15.95 7.88
C GLY A 107 20.93 14.92 8.08
N LYS A 108 20.60 13.65 8.35
CA LYS A 108 21.60 12.58 8.44
C LYS A 108 21.68 11.82 7.13
N THR A 109 22.89 11.58 6.67
CA THR A 109 23.20 10.98 5.37
C THR A 109 23.56 9.50 5.48
N TYR A 110 23.06 8.71 4.55
CA TYR A 110 23.29 7.26 4.45
C TYR A 110 23.72 6.91 3.03
N PRO A 111 24.87 6.26 2.82
CA PRO A 111 25.25 5.77 1.50
C PRO A 111 24.38 4.59 1.09
N LEU A 112 24.01 4.53 -0.18
CA LEU A 112 23.15 3.49 -0.71
C LEU A 112 23.67 3.03 -2.07
N GLY A 113 24.25 1.84 -2.12
CA GLY A 113 24.80 1.19 -3.30
C GLY A 113 23.99 0.01 -3.80
N PRO A 114 24.43 -0.67 -4.87
CA PRO A 114 23.71 -1.79 -5.48
C PRO A 114 23.37 -2.90 -4.49
N GLY A 115 22.11 -3.37 -4.53
CA GLY A 115 21.55 -4.34 -3.58
C GLY A 115 21.19 -3.76 -2.21
N GLY A 116 21.54 -2.48 -1.94
CA GLY A 116 21.16 -1.79 -0.70
C GLY A 116 19.70 -1.39 -0.69
N ILE A 117 19.14 -1.29 0.53
CA ILE A 117 17.78 -0.82 0.77
C ILE A 117 17.84 0.38 1.72
N GLY A 118 17.27 1.51 1.29
CA GLY A 118 16.98 2.65 2.14
C GLY A 118 15.55 2.56 2.67
N PHE A 119 15.33 2.99 3.91
CA PHE A 119 13.99 3.08 4.50
C PHE A 119 13.81 4.45 5.16
N VAL A 120 12.68 5.07 4.86
CA VAL A 120 12.24 6.34 5.43
C VAL A 120 10.89 6.15 6.08
N ARG A 121 10.79 6.56 7.33
CA ARG A 121 9.52 6.52 8.07
C ARG A 121 8.60 7.64 7.61
N SER A 122 7.30 7.41 7.81
CA SER A 122 6.25 8.43 7.64
C SER A 122 6.65 9.77 8.29
N ASN A 123 6.46 10.87 7.56
CA ASN A 123 6.69 12.26 7.96
C ASN A 123 8.15 12.64 8.30
N GLU A 124 9.14 11.82 7.98
CA GLU A 124 10.53 12.23 8.06
C GLU A 124 10.94 12.99 6.79
N GLU A 125 11.56 14.18 6.97
CA GLU A 125 12.12 14.91 5.84
C GLU A 125 13.26 14.12 5.21
N HIS A 126 13.18 13.92 3.89
CA HIS A 126 14.17 13.11 3.19
C HIS A 126 14.37 13.54 1.74
N GLY A 127 15.48 13.08 1.18
CA GLY A 127 15.82 13.26 -0.23
C GLY A 127 16.94 12.30 -0.64
N VAL A 128 17.04 12.05 -1.94
CA VAL A 128 18.11 11.25 -2.51
C VAL A 128 18.90 12.04 -3.54
N LYS A 129 20.20 11.79 -3.61
CA LYS A 129 21.08 12.38 -4.60
C LYS A 129 21.97 11.30 -5.20
N ASN A 130 22.15 11.33 -6.52
CA ASN A 130 23.18 10.52 -7.14
C ASN A 130 24.55 11.12 -6.91
N VAL A 131 25.37 10.51 -6.08
CA VAL A 131 26.74 10.93 -5.76
C VAL A 131 27.80 10.16 -6.53
N GLY A 132 27.38 9.23 -7.38
CA GLY A 132 28.25 8.47 -8.27
C GLY A 132 28.58 9.22 -9.56
N THR A 133 29.37 8.56 -10.41
CA THR A 133 29.79 9.07 -11.73
C THR A 133 28.97 8.50 -12.88
N THR A 134 28.10 7.55 -12.61
CA THR A 134 27.17 6.93 -13.57
C THR A 134 25.73 7.15 -13.13
N ALA A 135 24.77 6.87 -14.03
CA ALA A 135 23.37 6.90 -13.66
C ALA A 135 23.07 5.91 -12.51
N ALA A 136 22.23 6.33 -11.56
CA ALA A 136 21.73 5.45 -10.51
C ALA A 136 20.33 4.96 -10.90
N ASN A 137 20.12 3.66 -10.78
CA ASN A 137 18.84 3.00 -11.05
C ASN A 137 18.30 2.36 -9.78
N TYR A 138 17.08 2.70 -9.41
CA TYR A 138 16.46 2.21 -8.19
C TYR A 138 14.93 2.14 -8.31
N PHE A 139 14.33 1.33 -7.46
CA PHE A 139 12.88 1.29 -7.29
C PHE A 139 12.51 2.00 -6.00
N VAL A 140 11.36 2.64 -6.03
CA VAL A 140 10.73 3.23 -4.85
C VAL A 140 9.42 2.51 -4.58
N VAL A 141 9.19 2.18 -3.33
CA VAL A 141 7.91 1.67 -2.82
C VAL A 141 7.46 2.60 -1.71
N ALA A 142 6.38 3.31 -1.93
CA ALA A 142 5.70 4.11 -0.93
C ALA A 142 4.47 3.35 -0.42
N VAL A 143 4.33 3.21 0.90
CA VAL A 143 3.21 2.50 1.53
C VAL A 143 2.76 3.23 2.78
N GLY A 144 1.44 3.29 2.99
CA GLY A 144 0.89 3.95 4.16
C GLY A 144 -0.58 4.33 3.98
N PRO A 145 -1.12 5.16 4.88
CA PRO A 145 -2.49 5.62 4.77
C PRO A 145 -2.70 6.38 3.44
N THR A 146 -3.90 6.31 2.92
CA THR A 146 -4.31 7.18 1.80
C THR A 146 -4.18 8.63 2.27
N ALA A 147 -3.43 9.46 1.53
CA ALA A 147 -3.47 10.89 1.76
C ALA A 147 -4.92 11.34 1.57
N GLY A 148 -5.52 11.86 2.65
CA GLY A 148 -6.87 12.38 2.64
C GLY A 148 -6.98 13.69 1.85
#